data_792dae8498519ff4afd6b74015496070
#
_entry.id   792dae8498519ff4afd6b74015496070
#
_cell.length_a   1.000
_cell.length_b   1.000
_cell.length_c   1.000
_cell.angle_alpha   90.00
_cell.angle_beta   90.00
_cell.angle_gamma   90.00
#
_symmetry.space_group_name_H-M   'P 1'
#
loop_
_entity.id
_entity.type
_entity.pdbx_description
1 polymer ?
#
loop_
_entity_poly.entity_id
_entity_poly.type
_entity_poly.pdbx_seq_one_letter_code
_entity_poly.pdbx_strand_id
1 'polypeptide(L)'
;MISILITNYNKSKFLRKTIKSLKINRYKNYEIILFDDASTDDSLKKLKEFKNIKLIKNKKKKYKSPALNQINGILKCFKKSKGNLICLLDGDDCFSKNKFL
;
A
#
# COMPACT_ATOMS: atom_id res chain seq x y z
N MET A 1 -15.12 -4.37 7.71
CA MET A 1 -13.65 -4.26 7.57
C MET A 1 -13.30 -3.39 6.38
N ILE A 2 -12.25 -2.60 6.50
CA ILE A 2 -11.74 -1.75 5.41
C ILE A 2 -10.51 -2.41 4.82
N SER A 3 -10.44 -2.47 3.48
CA SER A 3 -9.21 -2.88 2.79
C SER A 3 -8.47 -1.62 2.32
N ILE A 4 -7.26 -1.43 2.84
CA ILE A 4 -6.39 -0.31 2.49
C ILE A 4 -5.42 -0.80 1.43
N LEU A 5 -5.57 -0.27 0.21
CA LEU A 5 -4.76 -0.66 -0.94
C LEU A 5 -3.68 0.39 -1.16
N ILE A 6 -2.42 0.00 -1.04
CA ILE A 6 -1.28 0.90 -1.16
C ILE A 6 -0.49 0.52 -2.41
N THR A 7 -0.20 1.50 -3.26
CA THR A 7 0.72 1.31 -4.38
C THR A 7 2.05 1.97 -4.06
N ASN A 8 3.14 1.29 -4.34
CA ASN A 8 4.49 1.79 -4.07
C ASN A 8 5.41 1.57 -5.28
N TYR A 9 6.13 2.63 -5.63
CA TYR A 9 7.28 2.54 -6.52
C TYR A 9 8.33 3.53 -6.06
N ASN A 10 9.46 3.02 -5.56
CA ASN A 10 10.60 3.85 -5.13
C ASN A 10 10.22 4.98 -4.16
N LYS A 11 9.33 4.68 -3.21
CA LYS A 11 8.89 5.61 -2.16
C LYS A 11 9.47 5.24 -0.79
N SER A 12 10.62 4.56 -0.76
CA SER A 12 11.19 4.06 0.49
C SER A 12 11.38 5.17 1.54
N LYS A 13 11.70 6.38 1.08
CA LYS A 13 11.89 7.55 1.95
C LYS A 13 10.64 7.87 2.78
N PHE A 14 9.45 7.60 2.26
CA PHE A 14 8.17 7.95 2.89
C PHE A 14 7.42 6.73 3.46
N LEU A 15 7.83 5.53 3.07
CA LEU A 15 7.03 4.32 3.29
C LEU A 15 6.80 4.01 4.77
N ARG A 16 7.83 4.15 5.61
CA ARG A 16 7.69 3.96 7.05
C ARG A 16 6.66 4.90 7.65
N LYS A 17 6.72 6.17 7.26
CA LYS A 17 5.78 7.19 7.74
C LYS A 17 4.35 6.86 7.32
N THR A 18 4.18 6.46 6.07
CA THR A 18 2.88 6.05 5.53
C THR A 18 2.29 4.91 6.36
N ILE A 19 3.03 3.83 6.56
CA ILE A 19 2.54 2.66 7.28
C ILE A 19 2.32 2.97 8.75
N LYS A 20 3.23 3.72 9.39
CA LYS A 20 3.05 4.13 10.78
C LYS A 20 1.79 4.97 10.96
N SER A 21 1.45 5.83 9.99
CA SER A 21 0.22 6.63 10.06
C SER A 21 -1.04 5.76 10.06
N LEU A 22 -0.99 4.62 9.39
CA LEU A 22 -2.10 3.65 9.42
C LEU A 22 -2.16 2.93 10.77
N LYS A 23 -1.01 2.51 11.29
CA LYS A 23 -0.95 1.74 12.55
C LYS A 23 -1.42 2.53 13.76
N ILE A 24 -1.25 3.86 13.77
CA ILE A 24 -1.71 4.70 14.88
C ILE A 24 -3.17 5.14 14.74
N ASN A 25 -3.84 4.78 13.66
CA ASN A 25 -5.25 5.12 13.46
C ASN A 25 -6.10 4.44 14.54
N ARG A 26 -7.12 5.14 15.05
CA ARG A 26 -8.01 4.61 16.09
C ARG A 26 -8.87 3.44 15.60
N TYR A 27 -9.28 3.48 14.33
CA TYR A 27 -10.04 2.39 13.75
C TYR A 27 -9.08 1.25 13.39
N LYS A 28 -9.30 0.06 13.96
CA LYS A 28 -8.40 -1.08 13.80
C LYS A 28 -8.96 -2.21 12.93
N ASN A 29 -10.21 -2.12 12.49
CA ASN A 29 -10.82 -3.17 11.68
C ASN A 29 -10.48 -2.97 10.20
N TYR A 30 -9.20 -3.17 9.84
CA TYR A 30 -8.72 -3.02 8.47
C TYR A 30 -7.66 -4.06 8.14
N GLU A 31 -7.44 -4.26 6.85
CA GLU A 31 -6.29 -4.99 6.32
C GLU A 31 -5.49 -4.05 5.43
N ILE A 32 -4.18 -4.31 5.31
CA ILE A 32 -3.30 -3.56 4.42
C ILE A 32 -2.82 -4.50 3.32
N ILE A 33 -3.04 -4.11 2.07
CA ILE A 33 -2.54 -4.82 0.90
C ILE A 33 -1.67 -3.83 0.13
N LEU A 34 -0.39 -4.14 -0.02
CA LEU A 34 0.56 -3.26 -0.67
C LEU A 34 1.04 -3.90 -1.97
N PHE A 35 0.99 -3.14 -3.05
CA PHE A 35 1.55 -3.51 -4.34
C PHE A 35 2.83 -2.76 -4.58
N ASP A 36 3.93 -3.50 -4.74
CA ASP A 36 5.24 -2.93 -5.08
C ASP A 36 5.51 -3.15 -6.56
N ASP A 37 5.69 -2.06 -7.30
CA ASP A 37 5.82 -2.07 -8.75
C ASP A 37 7.29 -2.07 -9.18
N ALA A 38 7.99 -3.17 -8.86
CA ALA A 38 9.40 -3.37 -9.24
C ALA A 38 10.31 -2.25 -8.72
N SER A 39 10.18 -1.88 -7.44
CA SER A 39 11.03 -0.87 -6.82
C SER A 39 12.49 -1.28 -6.87
N THR A 40 13.37 -0.30 -7.15
CA THR A 40 14.82 -0.48 -7.21
C THR A 40 15.52 0.07 -5.96
N ASP A 41 14.79 0.76 -5.09
CA ASP A 41 15.30 1.27 -3.82
C ASP A 41 15.15 0.22 -2.70
N ASP A 42 15.30 0.62 -1.45
CA ASP A 42 15.18 -0.29 -0.30
C ASP A 42 13.75 -0.42 0.23
N SER A 43 12.72 -0.12 -0.59
CA SER A 43 11.31 -0.23 -0.19
C SER A 43 10.97 -1.60 0.34
N LEU A 44 11.34 -2.67 -0.37
CA LEU A 44 11.02 -4.04 0.04
C LEU A 44 11.68 -4.41 1.36
N LYS A 45 12.91 -3.92 1.58
CA LYS A 45 13.62 -4.14 2.84
C LYS A 45 12.89 -3.48 4.01
N LYS A 46 12.42 -2.23 3.83
CA LYS A 46 11.69 -1.51 4.86
C LYS A 46 10.33 -2.16 5.17
N LEU A 47 9.67 -2.72 4.16
CA LEU A 47 8.39 -3.40 4.35
C LEU A 47 8.50 -4.62 5.26
N LYS A 48 9.64 -5.28 5.29
CA LYS A 48 9.86 -6.43 6.18
C LYS A 48 9.82 -6.07 7.67
N GLU A 49 9.95 -4.79 8.01
CA GLU A 49 9.84 -4.31 9.39
C GLU A 49 8.41 -4.36 9.93
N PHE A 50 7.42 -4.46 9.06
CA PHE A 50 6.01 -4.40 9.44
C PHE A 50 5.35 -5.77 9.28
N LYS A 51 4.58 -6.15 10.30
CA LYS A 51 3.78 -7.39 10.28
C LYS A 51 2.39 -7.10 9.69
N ASN A 52 1.73 -8.15 9.25
CA ASN A 52 0.32 -8.11 8.82
C ASN A 52 0.08 -7.22 7.61
N ILE A 53 1.06 -7.16 6.69
CA ILE A 53 0.89 -6.51 5.39
C ILE A 53 0.92 -7.60 4.33
N LYS A 54 -0.13 -7.65 3.50
CA LYS A 54 -0.15 -8.52 2.32
C LYS A 54 0.62 -7.82 1.22
N LEU A 55 1.70 -8.42 0.76
CA LEU A 55 2.58 -7.83 -0.25
C LEU A 55 2.38 -8.54 -1.59
N ILE A 56 2.12 -7.74 -2.63
CA ILE A 56 2.08 -8.20 -4.02
C ILE A 56 3.21 -7.47 -4.75
N LYS A 57 4.07 -8.22 -5.43
CA LYS A 57 5.24 -7.66 -6.10
C LYS A 57 5.20 -7.91 -7.60
N ASN A 58 5.58 -6.90 -8.39
CA ASN A 58 6.00 -7.10 -9.77
C ASN A 58 7.52 -7.16 -9.80
N LYS A 59 8.06 -8.09 -10.59
CA LYS A 59 9.51 -8.14 -10.86
C LYS A 59 9.91 -7.11 -11.91
N LYS A 60 8.97 -6.71 -12.77
CA LYS A 60 9.20 -5.82 -13.89
C LYS A 60 7.93 -5.02 -14.15
N LYS A 61 8.08 -3.74 -14.49
CA LYS A 61 6.93 -2.89 -14.84
C LYS A 61 6.26 -3.43 -16.10
N LYS A 62 4.94 -3.51 -16.06
CA LYS A 62 4.13 -4.05 -17.15
C LYS A 62 3.91 -3.01 -18.25
N TYR A 63 3.76 -1.75 -17.89
CA TYR A 63 3.44 -0.67 -18.82
C TYR A 63 4.48 0.44 -18.74
N LYS A 64 4.61 1.23 -19.84
CA LYS A 64 5.44 2.43 -19.84
C LYS A 64 4.78 3.58 -19.07
N SER A 65 3.45 3.62 -19.05
CA SER A 65 2.71 4.68 -18.37
C SER A 65 2.68 4.44 -16.86
N PRO A 66 3.13 5.40 -16.04
CA PRO A 66 3.00 5.30 -14.58
C PRO A 66 1.55 5.14 -14.12
N ALA A 67 0.61 5.84 -14.79
CA ALA A 67 -0.81 5.75 -14.44
C ALA A 67 -1.36 4.34 -14.68
N LEU A 68 -1.00 3.69 -15.79
CA LEU A 68 -1.44 2.33 -16.08
C LEU A 68 -0.83 1.32 -15.10
N ASN A 69 0.42 1.50 -14.71
CA ASN A 69 1.06 0.65 -13.71
C ASN A 69 0.36 0.76 -12.35
N GLN A 70 -0.03 1.98 -11.96
CA GLN A 70 -0.74 2.21 -10.71
C GLN A 70 -2.12 1.55 -10.73
N ILE A 71 -2.87 1.71 -11.80
CA ILE A 71 -4.19 1.07 -11.96
C ILE A 71 -4.05 -0.45 -11.90
N ASN A 72 -3.06 -1.01 -12.59
CA ASN A 72 -2.79 -2.44 -12.56
C ASN A 72 -2.53 -2.94 -11.12
N GLY A 73 -1.74 -2.17 -10.36
CA GLY A 73 -1.46 -2.49 -8.96
C GLY A 73 -2.71 -2.45 -8.09
N ILE A 74 -3.53 -1.42 -8.25
CA ILE A 74 -4.79 -1.27 -7.52
C ILE A 74 -5.71 -2.47 -7.80
N LEU A 75 -5.84 -2.86 -9.06
CA LEU A 75 -6.69 -4.00 -9.45
C LEU A 75 -6.19 -5.31 -8.85
N LYS A 76 -4.88 -5.53 -8.82
CA LYS A 76 -4.29 -6.72 -8.21
C LYS A 76 -4.55 -6.76 -6.70
N CYS A 77 -4.42 -5.62 -6.03
CA CYS A 77 -4.74 -5.52 -4.60
C CYS A 77 -6.22 -5.75 -4.35
N PHE A 78 -7.08 -5.18 -5.19
CA PHE A 78 -8.52 -5.34 -5.08
C PHE A 78 -8.94 -6.81 -5.14
N LYS A 79 -8.35 -7.58 -6.03
CA LYS A 79 -8.64 -9.02 -6.15
C LYS A 79 -8.29 -9.81 -4.89
N LYS A 80 -7.36 -9.31 -4.09
CA LYS A 80 -6.95 -9.94 -2.82
C LYS A 80 -7.68 -9.36 -1.62
N SER A 81 -8.46 -8.29 -1.81
CA SER A 81 -9.12 -7.62 -0.70
C SER A 81 -10.32 -8.41 -0.18
N LYS A 82 -10.52 -8.35 1.14
CA LYS A 82 -11.64 -9.02 1.82
C LYS A 82 -12.60 -8.03 2.48
N GLY A 83 -12.21 -6.75 2.54
CA GLY A 83 -13.06 -5.74 3.15
C GLY A 83 -14.22 -5.34 2.26
N ASN A 84 -15.27 -4.83 2.87
CA ASN A 84 -16.44 -4.31 2.14
C ASN A 84 -16.32 -2.82 1.83
N LEU A 85 -15.30 -2.14 2.36
CA LEU A 85 -14.94 -0.77 1.99
C LEU A 85 -13.50 -0.78 1.52
N ILE A 86 -13.22 0.00 0.47
CA ILE A 86 -11.89 0.10 -0.13
C ILE A 86 -11.35 1.51 0.07
N CYS A 87 -10.11 1.62 0.54
CA CYS A 87 -9.40 2.88 0.67
C CYS A 87 -8.11 2.81 -0.13
N LEU A 88 -7.88 3.79 -1.00
CA LEU A 88 -6.67 3.86 -1.83
C LEU A 88 -5.67 4.84 -1.22
N LEU A 89 -4.38 4.47 -1.25
CA LEU A 89 -3.32 5.28 -0.67
C LEU A 89 -2.04 5.09 -1.48
N ASP A 90 -1.35 6.18 -1.78
CA ASP A 90 -0.01 6.12 -2.36
C ASP A 90 1.05 5.91 -1.28
N GLY A 91 2.21 5.37 -1.67
CA GLY A 91 3.29 5.07 -0.75
C GLY A 91 3.89 6.27 -0.03
N ASP A 92 3.56 7.49 -0.46
CA ASP A 92 3.98 8.74 0.17
C ASP A 92 2.85 9.51 0.87
N ASP A 93 1.65 8.93 0.95
CA ASP A 93 0.51 9.53 1.63
C ASP A 93 0.50 9.17 3.13
N CYS A 94 -0.25 9.95 3.91
CA CYS A 94 -0.43 9.71 5.33
C CYS A 94 -1.90 9.83 5.73
N PHE A 95 -2.30 9.03 6.72
CA PHE A 95 -3.63 9.16 7.32
C PHE A 95 -3.54 9.97 8.61
N SER A 96 -4.59 10.74 8.91
CA SER A 96 -4.76 11.30 10.23
C SER A 96 -5.23 10.22 11.21
N LYS A 97 -5.04 10.45 12.53
CA LYS A 97 -5.48 9.52 13.57
C LYS A 97 -6.94 9.11 13.46
N ASN A 98 -7.78 10.03 12.98
CA ASN A 98 -9.24 9.91 13.03
C ASN A 98 -9.86 9.70 11.64
N LYS A 99 -9.07 9.22 10.68
CA LYS A 99 -9.53 9.09 9.29
C LYS A 99 -10.82 8.29 9.15
N PHE A 100 -10.99 7.25 9.99
CA PHE A 100 -12.13 6.33 9.88
C PHE A 100 -13.16 6.49 10.99
N LEU A 101 -13.11 7.58 11.72
CA LEU A 101 -14.10 7.84 12.76
C LEU A 101 -15.34 8.54 12.22
#